data_2ab09eabc5b3d18d928c719569ea2afa
#
_entry.id   2ab09eabc5b3d18d928c719569ea2afa
#
_cell.length_a   1.000
_cell.length_b   1.000
_cell.length_c   1.000
_cell.angle_alpha   90.00
_cell.angle_beta   90.00
_cell.angle_gamma   90.00
#
_symmetry.space_group_name_H-M   'P 1'
#
loop_
_entity.id
_entity.type
_entity.pdbx_description
1 polymer ?
#
loop_
_entity_poly.entity_id
_entity_poly.type
_entity_poly.pdbx_seq_one_letter_code
_entity_poly.pdbx_strand_id
1 'polypeptide(L)'
;MTERVEWIPDKVWSDIVEHVPIPSVDLLVVTDDGLLLAKRQNEPAKGEWFVPGGRIQKGESLEEAVHRVAREELGIDVVIEKEL
;
A
#
# COMPACT_ATOMS: atom_id res chain seq x y z
N MET A 1 3.92 -7.20 -18.85
CA MET A 1 2.62 -6.58 -19.11
C MET A 1 1.93 -6.25 -17.80
N THR A 2 1.32 -5.11 -17.75
CA THR A 2 0.61 -4.69 -16.55
C THR A 2 -0.85 -5.06 -16.67
N GLU A 3 -1.33 -5.88 -15.74
CA GLU A 3 -2.74 -6.17 -15.67
C GLU A 3 -3.50 -4.94 -15.21
N ARG A 4 -4.61 -4.70 -15.85
CA ARG A 4 -5.50 -3.64 -15.42
C ARG A 4 -6.29 -4.11 -14.22
N VAL A 5 -6.18 -3.38 -13.13
CA VAL A 5 -6.96 -3.69 -11.93
C VAL A 5 -8.33 -3.05 -12.05
N GLU A 6 -9.35 -3.86 -11.94
CA GLU A 6 -10.73 -3.37 -11.94
C GLU A 6 -11.15 -3.04 -10.51
N TRP A 7 -11.93 -1.96 -10.38
CA TRP A 7 -12.49 -1.60 -9.10
C TRP A 7 -13.57 -2.60 -8.69
N ILE A 8 -13.49 -3.06 -7.45
CA ILE A 8 -14.50 -3.94 -6.87
C ILE A 8 -15.75 -3.13 -6.59
N PRO A 9 -16.96 -3.59 -7.00
CA PRO A 9 -18.20 -2.91 -6.65
C PRO A 9 -18.34 -2.76 -5.13
N ASP A 10 -18.91 -1.66 -4.69
CA ASP A 10 -19.01 -1.31 -3.27
C ASP A 10 -19.64 -2.41 -2.42
N LYS A 11 -20.69 -3.04 -2.91
CA LYS A 11 -21.35 -4.12 -2.16
C LYS A 11 -20.43 -5.32 -1.97
N VAL A 12 -19.71 -5.71 -3.01
CA VAL A 12 -18.77 -6.82 -2.95
C VAL A 12 -17.62 -6.49 -2.01
N TRP A 13 -17.10 -5.27 -2.11
CA TRP A 13 -16.04 -4.80 -1.22
C TRP A 13 -16.49 -4.81 0.25
N SER A 14 -17.71 -4.37 0.52
CA SER A 14 -18.27 -4.40 1.86
C SER A 14 -18.33 -5.82 2.42
N ASP A 15 -18.74 -6.80 1.60
CA ASP A 15 -18.76 -8.20 1.99
C ASP A 15 -17.36 -8.73 2.29
N ILE A 16 -16.37 -8.35 1.48
CA ILE A 16 -14.99 -8.77 1.69
C ILE A 16 -14.46 -8.21 3.01
N VAL A 17 -14.67 -6.93 3.27
CA VAL A 17 -14.21 -6.28 4.50
C VAL A 17 -14.81 -6.94 5.73
N GLU A 18 -16.09 -7.33 5.65
CA GLU A 18 -16.78 -7.96 6.76
C GLU A 18 -16.33 -9.41 7.03
N HIS A 19 -16.03 -10.16 5.98
CA HIS A 19 -15.88 -11.61 6.09
C HIS A 19 -14.48 -12.16 5.84
N VAL A 20 -13.58 -11.39 5.28
CA VAL A 20 -12.30 -11.91 4.80
C VAL A 20 -11.14 -11.07 5.30
N PRO A 21 -10.02 -11.70 5.74
CA PRO A 21 -8.80 -10.94 6.01
C PRO A 21 -8.31 -10.25 4.74
N ILE A 22 -7.80 -9.03 4.90
CA ILE A 22 -7.28 -8.26 3.77
C ILE A 22 -5.77 -8.17 3.90
N PRO A 23 -5.01 -8.91 3.06
CA PRO A 23 -3.55 -8.82 3.10
C PRO A 23 -3.08 -7.46 2.61
N SER A 24 -2.14 -6.88 3.33
CA SER A 24 -1.56 -5.59 2.98
C SER A 24 -0.06 -5.59 3.22
N VAL A 25 0.62 -4.59 2.68
CA VAL A 25 2.04 -4.35 2.92
C VAL A 25 2.21 -2.96 3.52
N ASP A 26 3.12 -2.86 4.47
CA ASP A 26 3.58 -1.59 5.01
C ASP A 26 5.03 -1.40 4.61
N LEU A 27 5.38 -0.18 4.20
CA LEU A 27 6.70 0.12 3.68
C LEU A 27 7.52 0.90 4.71
N LEU A 28 8.61 0.30 5.17
CA LEU A 28 9.61 1.01 5.95
C LEU A 28 10.69 1.49 4.99
N VAL A 29 10.50 2.68 4.44
CA VAL A 29 11.41 3.24 3.46
C VAL A 29 12.52 4.01 4.16
N VAL A 30 13.74 3.51 4.03
CA VAL A 30 14.92 4.12 4.65
C VAL A 30 15.70 4.89 3.60
N THR A 31 15.98 6.15 3.89
CA THR A 31 16.80 7.02 3.07
C THR A 31 18.02 7.46 3.87
N ASP A 32 18.94 8.20 3.24
CA ASP A 32 20.09 8.76 3.94
C ASP A 32 19.67 9.71 5.06
N ASP A 33 18.49 10.31 4.95
CA ASP A 33 17.96 11.23 5.95
C ASP A 33 17.13 10.55 7.04
N GLY A 34 16.92 9.24 6.95
CA GLY A 34 16.17 8.46 7.92
C GLY A 34 14.94 7.78 7.34
N LEU A 35 13.96 7.54 8.18
CA LEU A 35 12.73 6.86 7.80
C LEU A 35 11.76 7.85 7.14
N LEU A 36 11.26 7.46 5.96
CA LEU A 36 10.30 8.28 5.23
C LEU A 36 8.89 7.96 5.71
N LEU A 37 8.17 8.98 6.13
CA LEU A 37 6.78 8.87 6.54
C LEU A 37 5.89 9.73 5.65
N ALA A 38 4.63 9.34 5.54
CA ALA A 38 3.64 10.11 4.82
C ALA A 38 2.70 10.79 5.83
N LYS A 39 2.14 11.93 5.42
CA LYS A 39 1.20 12.67 6.25
C LYS A 39 -0.20 12.56 5.63
N ARG A 40 -1.18 12.21 6.45
CA ARG A 40 -2.54 12.06 5.95
C ARG A 40 -3.12 13.39 5.48
N GLN A 41 -3.71 13.37 4.30
CA GLN A 41 -4.38 14.53 3.71
C GLN A 41 -5.87 14.56 3.97
N ASN A 42 -6.44 13.42 4.36
CA ASN A 42 -7.88 13.24 4.53
C ASN A 42 -8.23 12.67 5.91
N GLU A 43 -9.47 12.91 6.33
CA GLU A 43 -10.01 12.25 7.52
C GLU A 43 -10.19 10.74 7.26
N PRO A 44 -10.09 9.87 8.27
CA PRO A 44 -9.73 10.17 9.65
C PRO A 44 -8.23 10.43 9.81
N ALA A 45 -7.86 11.05 10.91
CA ALA A 45 -6.47 11.31 11.29
C ALA A 45 -5.71 12.24 10.35
N LYS A 46 -6.42 13.17 9.70
CA LYS A 46 -5.80 14.20 8.86
C LYS A 46 -4.69 14.93 9.61
N GLY A 47 -3.53 15.05 8.97
CA GLY A 47 -2.36 15.70 9.56
C GLY A 47 -1.44 14.80 10.36
N GLU A 48 -1.83 13.56 10.62
CA GLU A 48 -0.98 12.61 11.33
C GLU A 48 0.01 11.94 10.39
N TRP A 49 1.16 11.57 10.93
CA TRP A 49 2.19 10.84 10.20
C TRP A 49 1.90 9.35 10.23
N PHE A 50 2.17 8.66 9.14
CA PHE A 50 1.95 7.23 9.05
C PHE A 50 2.96 6.56 8.12
N VAL A 51 3.10 5.24 8.31
CA VAL A 51 3.92 4.40 7.45
C VAL A 51 3.13 4.16 6.16
N PRO A 52 3.71 4.45 4.98
CA PRO A 52 3.03 4.16 3.72
C PRO A 52 2.71 2.68 3.58
N GLY A 53 1.58 2.36 3.02
CA GLY A 53 1.18 0.99 2.81
C GLY A 53 -0.03 0.87 1.90
N GLY A 54 -0.39 -0.35 1.59
CA GLY A 54 -1.56 -0.63 0.79
C GLY A 54 -1.84 -2.12 0.72
N ARG A 55 -3.03 -2.46 0.28
CA ARG A 55 -3.42 -3.86 0.17
C ARG A 55 -2.78 -4.50 -1.05
N ILE A 56 -2.56 -5.82 -0.93
CA ILE A 56 -2.10 -6.64 -2.05
C ILE A 56 -3.29 -6.90 -2.95
N GLN A 57 -3.12 -6.73 -4.24
CA GLN A 57 -4.18 -6.93 -5.22
C GLN A 57 -4.16 -8.36 -5.76
N LYS A 58 -5.31 -8.78 -6.29
CA LYS A 58 -5.45 -10.11 -6.85
C LYS A 58 -4.44 -10.34 -7.97
N GLY A 59 -3.73 -11.45 -7.90
CA GLY A 59 -2.73 -11.81 -8.90
C GLY A 59 -1.38 -11.13 -8.72
N GLU A 60 -1.25 -10.29 -7.70
CA GLU A 60 -0.03 -9.55 -7.44
C GLU A 60 0.84 -10.29 -6.43
N SER A 61 2.14 -10.40 -6.71
CA SER A 61 3.09 -10.94 -5.73
C SER A 61 3.35 -9.90 -4.64
N LEU A 62 3.96 -10.33 -3.55
CA LEU A 62 4.35 -9.43 -2.47
C LEU A 62 5.29 -8.34 -2.98
N GLU A 63 6.31 -8.71 -3.76
CA GLU A 63 7.25 -7.74 -4.36
C GLU A 63 6.55 -6.77 -5.29
N GLU A 64 5.67 -7.26 -6.15
CA GLU A 64 4.91 -6.40 -7.05
C GLU A 64 4.06 -5.39 -6.27
N ALA A 65 3.44 -5.83 -5.19
CA ALA A 65 2.65 -4.95 -4.32
C ALA A 65 3.51 -3.86 -3.71
N VAL A 66 4.70 -4.20 -3.20
CA VAL A 66 5.62 -3.23 -2.61
C VAL A 66 6.01 -2.16 -3.62
N HIS A 67 6.42 -2.57 -4.81
CA HIS A 67 6.82 -1.61 -5.84
C HIS A 67 5.66 -0.74 -6.30
N ARG A 68 4.48 -1.32 -6.46
CA ARG A 68 3.29 -0.55 -6.85
C ARG A 68 2.91 0.46 -5.78
N VAL A 69 2.85 0.05 -4.53
CA VAL A 69 2.50 0.93 -3.41
C VAL A 69 3.49 2.08 -3.29
N ALA A 70 4.80 1.79 -3.43
CA ALA A 70 5.82 2.83 -3.38
C ALA A 70 5.58 3.89 -4.47
N ARG A 71 5.25 3.48 -5.68
CA ARG A 71 4.98 4.40 -6.77
C ARG A 71 3.70 5.19 -6.55
N GLU A 72 2.63 4.54 -6.13
CA GLU A 72 1.34 5.19 -5.94
C GLU A 72 1.34 6.15 -4.76
N GLU A 73 1.93 5.74 -3.64
CA GLU A 73 1.88 6.53 -2.41
C GLU A 73 3.01 7.56 -2.30
N LEU A 74 4.18 7.25 -2.84
CA LEU A 74 5.37 8.07 -2.67
C LEU A 74 5.94 8.60 -3.99
N GLY A 75 5.51 8.06 -5.13
CA GLY A 75 6.04 8.44 -6.42
C GLY A 75 7.49 8.04 -6.64
N ILE A 76 7.97 7.01 -5.96
CA ILE A 76 9.36 6.56 -6.05
C ILE A 76 9.46 5.08 -6.36
N ASP A 77 10.63 4.70 -6.88
CA ASP A 77 11.02 3.32 -7.01
C ASP A 77 11.88 2.94 -5.81
N VAL A 78 11.70 1.73 -5.31
CA VAL A 78 12.42 1.25 -4.14
C VAL A 78 13.12 -0.05 -4.43
N VAL A 79 14.13 -0.37 -3.61
CA VAL A 79 14.78 -1.68 -3.61
C VAL A 79 14.39 -2.36 -2.31
N ILE A 80 13.93 -3.60 -2.42
CA ILE A 80 13.55 -4.37 -1.23
C ILE A 80 14.81 -4.97 -0.64
N GLU A 81 15.15 -4.53 0.57
CA GLU A 81 16.32 -5.06 1.28
C GLU A 81 15.96 -6.22 2.19
N LYS A 82 14.78 -6.15 2.82
CA LYS A 82 14.41 -7.11 3.85
C LYS A 82 12.90 -7.16 4.05
N GLU A 83 12.38 -8.35 4.26
CA GLU A 83 11.02 -8.58 4.74
C GLU A 83 11.09 -8.85 6.25
N LEU A 84 10.19 -8.25 6.96
CA LEU A 84 10.10 -8.42 8.41
C LEU A 84 8.96 -9.35 8.81
#